data_2ed9fa9c4391b6a9fca977b850dd7b86
#
_entry.id   2ed9fa9c4391b6a9fca977b850dd7b86
#
_cell.length_a   1.000
_cell.length_b   1.000
_cell.length_c   1.000
_cell.angle_alpha   90.00
_cell.angle_beta   90.00
_cell.angle_gamma   90.00
#
_symmetry.space_group_name_H-M   'P 1'
#
loop_
_entity.id
_entity.type
_entity.pdbx_description
1 polymer ?
#
loop_
_entity_poly.entity_id
_entity_poly.type
_entity_poly.pdbx_seq_one_letter_code
_entity_poly.pdbx_strand_id
1 'polypeptide(L)'
;MLSCDTLAVTARFCAQGSNTMAKNSDRPLGEAQPLIWFPPRDHGDGEMVECTYISIPQAAHTYGVLGSRPYWIWGFEMGVNERGVAIGNEAQGSRDESGEMQPGLLGMDLLRLGLERGATAREAVEVITGLLEQYGQRGNASRLFERRYENSYMVMDPDEIWVLETAGRRWIARQIHTYGAISNCYSIEREFDLCSGDLERHARENGWLSPGEPFNFAKAYTLPAPRQTNSVTRWRRLNQLLEGGEPQSISGIRRMMRDHYEDSLLKPRFGAAYGTFPTICMHAMTWDACQTTASMQVFYHDILGPVARHAMSLPCCSVYLPVYLTGWLPACMEAGGEQFEATSLWWLFERLAMAVSADYERFAPAVQREAAELEERLDREAKQAEAQAAALLEQGEAGQAAAVLNRMMESAAEQAKAFAQRHFEAVRGQLERDGDVLGPRREFLEDYCRRTGMELV
;
A
#
# COMPACT_ATOMS: atom_id res chain seq x y z
N MET A 1 15.27 5.53 -3.98
CA MET A 1 14.38 5.36 -5.16
C MET A 1 12.95 5.48 -4.67
N LEU A 2 12.03 6.12 -5.41
CA LEU A 2 10.61 6.12 -5.09
C LEU A 2 10.02 4.84 -5.65
N SER A 3 9.21 4.15 -4.88
CA SER A 3 8.52 2.94 -5.31
C SER A 3 7.22 2.81 -4.51
N CYS A 4 6.23 2.33 -5.09
CA CYS A 4 4.90 1.89 -4.65
C CYS A 4 4.08 1.66 -5.91
N ASP A 5 3.10 0.80 -5.84
CA ASP A 5 2.22 0.51 -6.96
C ASP A 5 0.80 0.26 -6.47
N THR A 6 -0.17 0.90 -7.09
CA THR A 6 -1.60 0.66 -6.82
C THR A 6 -2.33 0.38 -8.12
N LEU A 7 -3.24 -0.58 -8.10
CA LEU A 7 -4.19 -0.84 -9.17
C LEU A 7 -5.64 -0.82 -8.63
N ALA A 8 -6.58 -0.53 -9.51
CA ALA A 8 -7.98 -0.69 -9.20
C ALA A 8 -8.76 -1.18 -10.44
N VAL A 9 -9.82 -1.92 -10.18
CA VAL A 9 -10.75 -2.40 -11.20
C VAL A 9 -12.19 -2.09 -10.75
N THR A 10 -13.02 -1.66 -11.69
CA THR A 10 -14.45 -1.44 -11.40
C THR A 10 -15.20 -2.77 -11.31
N ALA A 11 -16.35 -2.76 -10.68
CA ALA A 11 -17.23 -3.92 -10.48
C ALA A 11 -17.43 -4.76 -11.75
N ARG A 12 -17.54 -4.11 -12.90
CA ARG A 12 -17.69 -4.77 -14.21
C ARG A 12 -16.46 -5.60 -14.61
N PHE A 13 -15.28 -5.22 -14.15
CA PHE A 13 -14.00 -5.88 -14.46
C PHE A 13 -13.46 -6.70 -13.29
N CYS A 14 -14.26 -6.88 -12.25
CA CYS A 14 -13.97 -7.74 -11.10
C CYS A 14 -14.90 -8.93 -11.07
N ALA A 15 -14.36 -10.13 -10.92
CA ALA A 15 -15.12 -11.38 -10.89
C ALA A 15 -16.10 -11.47 -9.71
N GLN A 16 -15.87 -10.71 -8.63
CA GLN A 16 -16.76 -10.57 -7.48
C GLN A 16 -17.88 -9.55 -7.69
N GLY A 17 -17.87 -8.78 -8.79
CA GLY A 17 -18.88 -7.77 -9.09
C GLY A 17 -18.81 -6.53 -8.20
N SER A 18 -17.68 -6.26 -7.56
CA SER A 18 -17.46 -5.05 -6.75
C SER A 18 -16.21 -4.29 -7.19
N ASN A 19 -16.17 -2.97 -7.00
CA ASN A 19 -14.94 -2.22 -7.14
C ASN A 19 -13.86 -2.83 -6.24
N THR A 20 -12.65 -2.96 -6.76
CA THR A 20 -11.54 -3.59 -6.04
C THR A 20 -10.27 -2.80 -6.25
N MET A 21 -9.55 -2.49 -5.18
CA MET A 21 -8.25 -1.84 -5.19
C MET A 21 -7.20 -2.76 -4.56
N ALA A 22 -5.97 -2.71 -5.07
CA ALA A 22 -4.81 -3.35 -4.43
C ALA A 22 -3.60 -2.43 -4.50
N LYS A 23 -2.82 -2.40 -3.40
CA LYS A 23 -1.61 -1.57 -3.29
C LYS A 23 -0.47 -2.33 -2.64
N ASN A 24 0.72 -2.17 -3.20
CA ASN A 24 2.00 -2.43 -2.55
C ASN A 24 2.58 -1.12 -2.00
N SER A 25 2.93 -1.11 -0.72
CA SER A 25 3.64 -0.01 -0.08
C SER A 25 5.12 -0.37 0.02
N ASP A 26 5.96 0.43 -0.64
CA ASP A 26 7.40 0.20 -0.65
C ASP A 26 8.10 1.26 0.20
N ARG A 27 8.77 0.79 1.26
CA ARG A 27 9.40 1.64 2.26
C ARG A 27 10.88 1.27 2.46
N PRO A 28 11.67 2.14 3.09
CA PRO A 28 13.01 1.77 3.52
C PRO A 28 13.03 0.47 4.32
N LEU A 29 14.13 -0.28 4.20
CA LEU A 29 14.33 -1.53 4.92
C LEU A 29 14.16 -1.37 6.44
N GLY A 30 13.52 -2.38 7.08
CA GLY A 30 13.29 -2.40 8.53
C GLY A 30 12.22 -1.41 9.00
N GLU A 31 11.49 -0.79 8.09
CA GLU A 31 10.39 0.11 8.44
C GLU A 31 9.10 -0.70 8.58
N ALA A 32 8.87 -1.23 9.78
CA ALA A 32 7.67 -2.01 10.07
C ALA A 32 6.40 -1.21 9.77
N GLN A 33 5.43 -1.88 9.14
CA GLN A 33 4.17 -1.28 8.69
C GLN A 33 2.97 -2.10 9.19
N PRO A 34 2.66 -2.04 10.51
CA PRO A 34 1.52 -2.72 11.10
C PRO A 34 0.18 -2.17 10.60
N LEU A 35 -0.88 -2.94 10.82
CA LEU A 35 -2.26 -2.49 10.71
C LEU A 35 -2.70 -1.83 12.01
N ILE A 36 -3.49 -0.77 11.90
CA ILE A 36 -4.05 -0.07 13.06
C ILE A 36 -5.50 0.26 12.79
N TRP A 37 -6.34 0.10 13.81
CA TRP A 37 -7.72 0.55 13.82
C TRP A 37 -7.88 1.78 14.70
N PHE A 38 -8.50 2.83 14.16
CA PHE A 38 -8.96 3.99 14.91
C PHE A 38 -10.50 4.03 14.86
N PRO A 39 -11.19 4.03 16.02
CA PRO A 39 -12.64 4.08 16.04
C PRO A 39 -13.17 5.44 15.59
N PRO A 40 -14.44 5.51 15.12
CA PRO A 40 -15.10 6.78 14.86
C PRO A 40 -15.19 7.61 16.15
N ARG A 41 -15.08 8.94 16.00
CA ARG A 41 -15.07 9.84 17.16
C ARG A 41 -15.67 11.19 16.83
N ASP A 42 -16.48 11.71 17.75
CA ASP A 42 -16.89 13.12 17.79
C ASP A 42 -15.85 13.95 18.53
N HIS A 43 -15.59 15.15 18.04
CA HIS A 43 -14.56 16.05 18.54
C HIS A 43 -15.18 17.37 19.03
N GLY A 44 -14.55 17.96 20.04
CA GLY A 44 -14.98 19.24 20.58
C GLY A 44 -14.61 20.43 19.70
N ASP A 45 -15.33 21.55 19.88
CA ASP A 45 -15.02 22.79 19.18
C ASP A 45 -13.58 23.25 19.46
N GLY A 46 -12.84 23.56 18.42
CA GLY A 46 -11.44 24.01 18.52
C GLY A 46 -10.42 22.92 18.82
N GLU A 47 -10.81 21.63 18.82
CA GLU A 47 -9.86 20.53 18.93
C GLU A 47 -8.88 20.55 17.74
N MET A 48 -7.62 20.22 18.02
CA MET A 48 -6.56 20.13 17.01
C MET A 48 -6.13 18.69 16.85
N VAL A 49 -5.76 18.30 15.62
CA VAL A 49 -5.11 17.02 15.33
C VAL A 49 -3.64 17.27 15.07
N GLU A 50 -2.78 16.53 15.79
CA GLU A 50 -1.34 16.54 15.58
C GLU A 50 -0.99 15.49 14.50
N CYS A 51 -0.71 15.97 13.28
CA CYS A 51 -0.20 15.15 12.19
C CYS A 51 1.30 14.92 12.35
N THR A 52 1.96 14.34 11.36
CA THR A 52 3.40 14.00 11.47
C THR A 52 4.28 15.20 11.79
N TYR A 53 4.02 16.36 11.19
CA TYR A 53 4.87 17.57 11.35
C TYR A 53 4.12 18.83 11.76
N ILE A 54 2.84 18.92 11.55
CA ILE A 54 2.03 20.10 11.89
C ILE A 54 0.73 19.70 12.56
N SER A 55 0.18 20.63 13.33
CA SER A 55 -1.17 20.51 13.89
C SER A 55 -2.15 21.33 13.05
N ILE A 56 -3.33 20.78 12.79
CA ILE A 56 -4.40 21.42 12.05
C ILE A 56 -5.72 21.31 12.83
N PRO A 57 -6.74 22.13 12.54
CA PRO A 57 -8.06 21.96 13.14
C PRO A 57 -8.66 20.59 12.86
N GLN A 58 -9.18 19.96 13.93
CA GLN A 58 -9.86 18.68 13.79
C GLN A 58 -11.26 18.87 13.23
N ALA A 59 -11.76 17.87 12.46
CA ALA A 59 -13.14 17.82 12.03
C ALA A 59 -14.07 17.55 13.24
N ALA A 60 -15.32 17.99 13.19
CA ALA A 60 -16.30 17.73 14.25
C ALA A 60 -16.57 16.23 14.45
N HIS A 61 -16.43 15.44 13.40
CA HIS A 61 -16.54 13.98 13.41
C HIS A 61 -15.46 13.36 12.55
N THR A 62 -14.89 12.22 12.99
CA THR A 62 -13.99 11.36 12.18
C THR A 62 -14.55 9.96 12.08
N TYR A 63 -14.54 9.40 10.87
CA TYR A 63 -14.95 8.02 10.64
C TYR A 63 -13.96 7.02 11.22
N GLY A 64 -14.44 5.82 11.54
CA GLY A 64 -13.59 4.70 11.90
C GLY A 64 -12.73 4.26 10.71
N VAL A 65 -11.42 4.10 10.93
CA VAL A 65 -10.45 3.81 9.86
C VAL A 65 -9.54 2.64 10.22
N LEU A 66 -9.35 1.76 9.24
CA LEU A 66 -8.32 0.74 9.23
C LEU A 66 -7.19 1.22 8.31
N GLY A 67 -5.97 1.34 8.82
CA GLY A 67 -4.83 1.82 8.06
C GLY A 67 -3.58 0.97 8.23
N SER A 68 -2.78 0.82 7.18
CA SER A 68 -1.43 0.27 7.22
C SER A 68 -0.45 1.43 7.30
N ARG A 69 0.34 1.47 8.40
CA ARG A 69 1.09 2.64 8.82
C ARG A 69 2.55 2.32 9.11
N PRO A 70 3.51 2.98 8.45
CA PRO A 70 4.88 2.95 8.95
C PRO A 70 4.92 3.38 10.41
N TYR A 71 5.61 2.63 11.26
CA TYR A 71 5.51 2.74 12.73
C TYR A 71 5.73 4.16 13.30
N TRP A 72 6.41 5.04 12.58
CA TRP A 72 6.79 6.38 13.05
C TRP A 72 5.96 7.53 12.45
N ILE A 73 5.15 7.29 11.40
CA ILE A 73 4.31 8.31 10.72
C ILE A 73 2.94 8.34 11.38
N TRP A 74 2.34 9.52 11.51
CA TRP A 74 0.94 9.64 11.95
C TRP A 74 -0.05 9.14 10.89
N GLY A 75 0.24 9.44 9.61
CA GLY A 75 -0.58 9.08 8.46
C GLY A 75 -0.50 7.60 8.05
N PHE A 76 -1.14 7.24 6.94
CA PHE A 76 -1.19 5.89 6.38
C PHE A 76 -0.62 5.84 4.97
N GLU A 77 -0.04 4.70 4.59
CA GLU A 77 0.30 4.40 3.19
C GLU A 77 -0.90 3.85 2.41
N MET A 78 -1.84 3.22 3.09
CA MET A 78 -3.08 2.70 2.55
C MET A 78 -4.06 2.40 3.68
N GLY A 79 -5.35 2.45 3.37
CA GLY A 79 -6.38 2.15 4.35
C GLY A 79 -7.79 2.21 3.78
N VAL A 80 -8.75 1.92 4.63
CA VAL A 80 -10.18 1.97 4.33
C VAL A 80 -10.95 2.46 5.55
N ASN A 81 -12.01 3.25 5.35
CA ASN A 81 -12.88 3.70 6.42
C ASN A 81 -14.19 2.89 6.49
N GLU A 82 -14.93 3.08 7.57
CA GLU A 82 -16.22 2.41 7.80
C GLU A 82 -17.33 2.80 6.80
N ARG A 83 -17.14 3.90 6.05
CA ARG A 83 -18.04 4.33 4.98
C ARG A 83 -17.74 3.64 3.64
N GLY A 84 -16.66 2.87 3.56
CA GLY A 84 -16.22 2.18 2.37
C GLY A 84 -15.22 2.95 1.51
N VAL A 85 -14.74 4.12 1.92
CA VAL A 85 -13.67 4.82 1.18
C VAL A 85 -12.35 4.12 1.42
N ALA A 86 -11.68 3.70 0.35
CA ALA A 86 -10.34 3.11 0.36
C ALA A 86 -9.36 4.02 -0.37
N ILE A 87 -8.17 4.23 0.19
CA ILE A 87 -7.14 5.11 -0.40
C ILE A 87 -5.76 4.43 -0.30
N GLY A 88 -4.99 4.54 -1.39
CA GLY A 88 -3.56 4.24 -1.44
C GLY A 88 -2.80 5.38 -2.12
N ASN A 89 -1.55 5.65 -1.72
CA ASN A 89 -0.74 6.73 -2.30
C ASN A 89 0.57 6.23 -2.89
N GLU A 90 1.10 6.98 -3.85
CA GLU A 90 2.45 6.83 -4.42
C GLU A 90 3.22 8.13 -4.34
N ALA A 91 4.49 8.03 -3.97
CA ALA A 91 5.39 9.16 -3.99
C ALA A 91 5.69 9.60 -5.44
N GLN A 92 5.62 10.91 -5.72
CA GLN A 92 5.84 11.50 -7.04
C GLN A 92 7.02 12.48 -7.05
N GLY A 93 7.82 12.42 -8.11
CA GLY A 93 8.80 13.45 -8.41
C GLY A 93 8.18 14.51 -9.34
N SER A 94 8.08 15.74 -8.88
CA SER A 94 7.50 16.86 -9.61
C SER A 94 8.53 17.94 -9.96
N ARG A 95 8.30 18.67 -11.06
CA ARG A 95 9.00 19.94 -11.33
C ARG A 95 8.58 21.04 -10.37
N ASP A 96 7.36 20.97 -9.85
CA ASP A 96 6.86 21.88 -8.81
C ASP A 96 7.37 21.46 -7.44
N GLU A 97 8.69 21.45 -7.31
CA GLU A 97 9.34 21.40 -6.00
C GLU A 97 9.14 22.79 -5.38
N SER A 98 7.94 23.13 -4.97
CA SER A 98 7.66 24.44 -4.38
C SER A 98 8.70 24.70 -3.28
N GLY A 99 9.46 25.76 -3.40
CA GLY A 99 10.62 26.10 -2.55
C GLY A 99 10.26 26.44 -1.10
N GLU A 100 9.07 26.04 -0.63
CA GLU A 100 8.65 26.19 0.75
C GLU A 100 9.42 25.21 1.64
N MET A 101 10.28 25.76 2.47
CA MET A 101 11.05 24.99 3.48
C MET A 101 10.22 24.65 4.72
N GLN A 102 9.02 25.23 4.87
CA GLN A 102 8.18 25.05 6.05
C GLN A 102 7.54 23.65 6.06
N PRO A 103 7.43 22.98 7.20
CA PRO A 103 6.68 21.75 7.35
C PRO A 103 5.21 21.92 6.92
N GLY A 104 4.66 20.93 6.23
CA GLY A 104 3.26 20.79 5.87
C GLY A 104 2.74 19.42 6.25
N LEU A 105 1.66 19.00 5.62
CA LEU A 105 1.15 17.64 5.75
C LEU A 105 2.03 16.69 4.89
N LEU A 106 2.32 15.49 5.38
CA LEU A 106 2.81 14.43 4.51
C LEU A 106 1.68 13.92 3.60
N GLY A 107 2.02 13.33 2.45
CA GLY A 107 1.01 12.65 1.63
C GLY A 107 0.26 11.56 2.38
N MET A 108 0.93 10.87 3.29
CA MET A 108 0.34 9.87 4.18
C MET A 108 -0.61 10.50 5.21
N ASP A 109 -0.33 11.73 5.68
CA ASP A 109 -1.25 12.48 6.55
C ASP A 109 -2.51 12.87 5.78
N LEU A 110 -2.36 13.37 4.54
CA LEU A 110 -3.48 13.71 3.64
C LEU A 110 -4.35 12.49 3.35
N LEU A 111 -3.75 11.32 3.14
CA LEU A 111 -4.46 10.06 2.95
C LEU A 111 -5.33 9.72 4.18
N ARG A 112 -4.73 9.73 5.37
CA ARG A 112 -5.46 9.44 6.61
C ARG A 112 -6.57 10.46 6.87
N LEU A 113 -6.32 11.75 6.65
CA LEU A 113 -7.33 12.80 6.78
C LEU A 113 -8.47 12.63 5.77
N GLY A 114 -8.17 12.19 4.54
CA GLY A 114 -9.16 11.84 3.54
C GLY A 114 -10.07 10.69 3.99
N LEU A 115 -9.48 9.64 4.59
CA LEU A 115 -10.23 8.52 5.17
C LEU A 115 -11.06 8.92 6.39
N GLU A 116 -10.50 9.72 7.31
CA GLU A 116 -11.18 10.13 8.53
C GLU A 116 -12.36 11.08 8.25
N ARG A 117 -12.36 11.83 7.13
CA ARG A 117 -13.29 12.94 6.89
C ARG A 117 -14.18 12.77 5.65
N GLY A 118 -13.85 11.89 4.71
CA GLY A 118 -14.64 11.65 3.50
C GLY A 118 -15.58 10.45 3.67
N ALA A 119 -16.88 10.62 3.39
CA ALA A 119 -17.87 9.54 3.38
C ALA A 119 -17.98 8.84 2.01
N THR A 120 -17.49 9.48 0.94
CA THR A 120 -17.43 8.95 -0.41
C THR A 120 -16.05 9.20 -1.01
N ALA A 121 -15.70 8.49 -2.09
CA ALA A 121 -14.43 8.71 -2.79
C ALA A 121 -14.30 10.17 -3.26
N ARG A 122 -15.38 10.76 -3.75
CA ARG A 122 -15.43 12.15 -4.17
C ARG A 122 -15.17 13.12 -3.00
N GLU A 123 -15.84 12.93 -1.88
CA GLU A 123 -15.60 13.76 -0.68
C GLU A 123 -14.16 13.62 -0.17
N ALA A 124 -13.58 12.41 -0.19
CA ALA A 124 -12.19 12.21 0.20
C ALA A 124 -11.22 12.95 -0.73
N VAL A 125 -11.46 12.96 -2.05
CA VAL A 125 -10.70 13.80 -3.00
C VAL A 125 -10.82 15.27 -2.64
N GLU A 126 -12.00 15.78 -2.33
CA GLU A 126 -12.24 17.17 -1.93
C GLU A 126 -11.55 17.52 -0.59
N VAL A 127 -11.57 16.63 0.38
CA VAL A 127 -10.84 16.78 1.66
C VAL A 127 -9.34 16.88 1.41
N ILE A 128 -8.77 15.94 0.64
CA ILE A 128 -7.33 15.91 0.35
C ILE A 128 -6.91 17.18 -0.37
N THR A 129 -7.64 17.58 -1.41
CA THR A 129 -7.30 18.76 -2.23
C THR A 129 -7.45 20.07 -1.47
N GLY A 130 -8.52 20.22 -0.68
CA GLY A 130 -8.71 21.40 0.18
C GLY A 130 -7.61 21.55 1.23
N LEU A 131 -7.23 20.47 1.89
CA LEU A 131 -6.12 20.48 2.86
C LEU A 131 -4.75 20.72 2.19
N LEU A 132 -4.53 20.15 1.00
CA LEU A 132 -3.34 20.39 0.19
C LEU A 132 -3.21 21.87 -0.19
N GLU A 133 -4.28 22.49 -0.67
CA GLU A 133 -4.28 23.92 -1.04
C GLU A 133 -4.01 24.81 0.18
N GLN A 134 -4.58 24.46 1.34
CA GLN A 134 -4.45 25.24 2.55
C GLN A 134 -3.09 25.08 3.25
N TYR A 135 -2.61 23.84 3.44
CA TYR A 135 -1.44 23.54 4.27
C TYR A 135 -0.20 23.10 3.45
N GLY A 136 -0.38 22.72 2.19
CA GLY A 136 0.67 22.13 1.35
C GLY A 136 1.06 20.72 1.80
N GLN A 137 1.87 20.06 0.95
CA GLN A 137 2.46 18.77 1.30
C GLN A 137 3.98 18.93 1.44
N ARG A 138 4.51 18.79 2.66
CA ARG A 138 5.93 19.02 2.99
C ARG A 138 6.34 18.24 4.22
N GLY A 139 7.55 17.75 4.19
CA GLY A 139 8.17 17.08 5.29
C GLY A 139 9.11 15.98 4.81
N ASN A 140 9.96 15.47 5.70
CA ASN A 140 10.79 14.33 5.39
C ASN A 140 9.99 13.03 5.54
N ALA A 141 9.81 12.29 4.46
CA ALA A 141 9.06 11.05 4.43
C ALA A 141 9.92 9.79 4.67
N SER A 142 11.16 9.95 5.16
CA SER A 142 12.05 8.83 5.49
C SER A 142 12.88 9.15 6.75
N ARG A 143 13.13 8.15 7.58
CA ARG A 143 14.04 8.27 8.73
C ARG A 143 15.51 8.05 8.38
N LEU A 144 15.80 7.34 7.29
CA LEU A 144 17.16 6.95 6.94
C LEU A 144 17.91 8.06 6.18
N PHE A 145 17.20 8.88 5.42
CA PHE A 145 17.76 9.96 4.62
C PHE A 145 16.71 11.02 4.33
N GLU A 146 17.13 12.22 3.94
CA GLU A 146 16.17 13.25 3.54
C GLU A 146 15.46 12.85 2.25
N ARG A 147 14.13 12.75 2.32
CA ARG A 147 13.27 12.38 1.18
C ARG A 147 11.99 13.20 1.19
N ARG A 148 11.85 14.04 0.19
CA ARG A 148 10.66 14.85 -0.04
C ARG A 148 10.09 14.50 -1.40
N TYR A 149 8.76 14.46 -1.52
CA TYR A 149 8.06 14.12 -2.75
C TYR A 149 6.61 14.62 -2.70
N GLU A 150 6.04 14.74 -3.86
CA GLU A 150 4.60 14.93 -4.06
C GLU A 150 3.89 13.57 -4.03
N ASN A 151 2.56 13.54 -4.22
CA ASN A 151 1.81 12.29 -4.16
C ASN A 151 0.84 12.13 -5.32
N SER A 152 0.60 10.87 -5.71
CA SER A 152 -0.60 10.42 -6.39
C SER A 152 -1.41 9.55 -5.44
N TYR A 153 -2.72 9.53 -5.63
CA TYR A 153 -3.64 8.71 -4.85
C TYR A 153 -4.59 7.95 -5.76
N MET A 154 -4.87 6.70 -5.41
CA MET A 154 -6.03 5.97 -5.86
C MET A 154 -7.07 6.06 -4.75
N VAL A 155 -8.25 6.61 -5.04
CA VAL A 155 -9.34 6.80 -4.08
C VAL A 155 -10.56 6.06 -4.61
N MET A 156 -11.12 5.14 -3.83
CA MET A 156 -12.19 4.26 -4.26
C MET A 156 -13.27 4.16 -3.19
N ASP A 157 -14.50 4.05 -3.63
CA ASP A 157 -15.63 3.58 -2.82
C ASP A 157 -16.46 2.53 -3.61
N PRO A 158 -17.60 2.03 -3.11
CA PRO A 158 -18.42 1.07 -3.86
C PRO A 158 -18.88 1.55 -5.23
N ASP A 159 -19.01 2.85 -5.46
CA ASP A 159 -19.63 3.44 -6.64
C ASP A 159 -18.61 3.98 -7.64
N GLU A 160 -17.49 4.54 -7.17
CA GLU A 160 -16.54 5.25 -8.02
C GLU A 160 -15.08 5.04 -7.63
N ILE A 161 -14.19 5.26 -8.61
CA ILE A 161 -12.73 5.17 -8.45
C ILE A 161 -12.11 6.43 -9.05
N TRP A 162 -11.22 7.10 -8.30
CA TRP A 162 -10.51 8.30 -8.71
C TRP A 162 -8.99 8.11 -8.66
N VAL A 163 -8.30 8.64 -9.65
CA VAL A 163 -6.86 8.96 -9.56
C VAL A 163 -6.74 10.45 -9.29
N LEU A 164 -6.05 10.81 -8.21
CA LEU A 164 -5.70 12.18 -7.86
C LEU A 164 -4.17 12.31 -7.90
N GLU A 165 -3.65 13.26 -8.66
CA GLU A 165 -2.22 13.55 -8.77
C GLU A 165 -1.94 14.98 -8.34
N THR A 166 -0.89 15.17 -7.53
CA THR A 166 -0.58 16.45 -6.88
C THR A 166 0.80 16.96 -7.26
N ALA A 167 0.95 18.28 -7.32
CA ALA A 167 2.21 18.97 -7.60
C ALA A 167 2.24 20.29 -6.80
N GLY A 168 3.07 20.38 -5.77
CA GLY A 168 3.05 21.49 -4.82
C GLY A 168 1.71 21.58 -4.09
N ARG A 169 1.02 22.70 -4.28
CA ARG A 169 -0.38 22.90 -3.80
C ARG A 169 -1.42 22.67 -4.89
N ARG A 170 -0.99 22.24 -6.07
CA ARG A 170 -1.83 22.01 -7.24
C ARG A 170 -2.17 20.55 -7.38
N TRP A 171 -3.26 20.27 -8.06
CA TRP A 171 -3.75 18.92 -8.22
C TRP A 171 -4.60 18.77 -9.48
N ILE A 172 -4.72 17.53 -9.92
CA ILE A 172 -5.57 17.10 -11.02
C ILE A 172 -6.17 15.74 -10.67
N ALA A 173 -7.43 15.48 -11.06
CA ALA A 173 -8.09 14.22 -10.79
C ALA A 173 -8.87 13.70 -11.99
N ARG A 174 -8.88 12.37 -12.14
CA ARG A 174 -9.59 11.64 -13.20
C ARG A 174 -10.33 10.44 -12.61
N GLN A 175 -11.59 10.27 -13.00
CA GLN A 175 -12.38 9.09 -12.67
C GLN A 175 -12.00 7.90 -13.55
N ILE A 176 -11.93 6.71 -12.95
CA ILE A 176 -11.67 5.44 -13.62
C ILE A 176 -12.98 4.71 -13.86
N HIS A 177 -13.30 4.41 -15.12
CA HIS A 177 -14.54 3.73 -15.51
C HIS A 177 -14.38 2.24 -15.85
N THR A 178 -13.15 1.75 -15.87
CA THR A 178 -12.81 0.37 -16.21
C THR A 178 -11.83 -0.24 -15.22
N TYR A 179 -10.58 -0.04 -15.46
CA TYR A 179 -9.45 -0.38 -14.60
C TYR A 179 -8.33 0.66 -14.80
N GLY A 180 -7.40 0.69 -13.88
CA GLY A 180 -6.21 1.53 -13.99
C GLY A 180 -5.19 1.23 -12.90
N ALA A 181 -3.98 1.72 -13.13
CA ALA A 181 -2.90 1.64 -12.16
C ALA A 181 -2.20 2.99 -12.03
N ILE A 182 -1.65 3.24 -10.86
CA ILE A 182 -0.71 4.33 -10.58
C ILE A 182 0.60 3.75 -10.03
N SER A 183 1.67 4.47 -10.26
CA SER A 183 3.01 4.17 -9.77
C SER A 183 3.72 5.50 -9.49
N ASN A 184 5.03 5.52 -9.30
CA ASN A 184 5.77 6.76 -9.01
C ASN A 184 6.06 7.61 -10.27
N CYS A 185 5.06 7.77 -11.12
CA CYS A 185 5.06 8.64 -12.30
C CYS A 185 3.66 9.19 -12.51
N TYR A 186 3.57 10.46 -12.95
CA TYR A 186 2.28 11.03 -13.33
C TYR A 186 1.68 10.28 -14.53
N SER A 187 0.39 9.99 -14.46
CA SER A 187 -0.36 9.20 -15.45
C SER A 187 -1.49 9.97 -16.11
N ILE A 188 -1.96 11.06 -15.49
CA ILE A 188 -3.01 11.92 -16.06
C ILE A 188 -2.38 12.84 -17.11
N GLU A 189 -2.81 12.70 -18.34
CA GLU A 189 -2.27 13.50 -19.45
C GLU A 189 -3.18 14.68 -19.79
N ARG A 190 -4.11 14.49 -20.72
CA ARG A 190 -5.00 15.53 -21.26
C ARG A 190 -6.44 15.39 -20.80
N GLU A 191 -6.84 14.15 -20.50
CA GLU A 191 -8.20 13.82 -20.08
C GLU A 191 -8.25 13.78 -18.56
N PHE A 192 -9.06 14.64 -17.99
CA PHE A 192 -9.29 14.77 -16.55
C PHE A 192 -10.66 15.36 -16.28
N ASP A 193 -11.17 15.15 -15.07
CA ASP A 193 -12.49 15.60 -14.66
C ASP A 193 -12.43 16.86 -13.79
N LEU A 194 -11.37 16.97 -12.97
CA LEU A 194 -11.19 18.03 -11.99
C LEU A 194 -9.74 18.48 -11.93
N CYS A 195 -9.52 19.76 -11.62
CA CYS A 195 -8.18 20.29 -11.32
C CYS A 195 -8.24 21.58 -10.51
N SER A 196 -7.09 21.94 -9.90
CA SER A 196 -6.91 23.28 -9.30
C SER A 196 -6.95 24.38 -10.35
N GLY A 197 -7.51 25.54 -9.98
CA GLY A 197 -7.87 26.60 -10.95
C GLY A 197 -6.72 27.29 -11.67
N ASP A 198 -5.47 27.14 -11.21
CA ASP A 198 -4.29 27.79 -11.81
C ASP A 198 -3.31 26.82 -12.47
N LEU A 199 -3.65 25.54 -12.55
CA LEU A 199 -2.75 24.45 -12.96
C LEU A 199 -2.07 24.70 -14.32
N GLU A 200 -2.84 24.93 -15.37
CA GLU A 200 -2.30 25.20 -16.71
C GLU A 200 -1.53 26.54 -16.77
N ARG A 201 -2.07 27.58 -16.17
CA ARG A 201 -1.41 28.90 -16.12
C ARG A 201 -0.03 28.79 -15.48
N HIS A 202 0.08 28.12 -14.33
CA HIS A 202 1.33 27.91 -13.63
C HIS A 202 2.37 27.17 -14.50
N ALA A 203 1.95 26.09 -15.20
CA ALA A 203 2.86 25.36 -16.08
C ALA A 203 3.37 26.24 -17.24
N ARG A 204 2.54 27.14 -17.79
CA ARG A 204 2.93 28.08 -18.84
C ARG A 204 3.86 29.19 -18.35
N GLU A 205 3.56 29.77 -17.20
CA GLU A 205 4.39 30.82 -16.56
C GLU A 205 5.80 30.31 -16.22
N ASN A 206 5.92 29.01 -15.90
CA ASN A 206 7.23 28.37 -15.66
C ASN A 206 7.91 27.81 -16.92
N GLY A 207 7.32 28.01 -18.11
CA GLY A 207 7.90 27.56 -19.37
C GLY A 207 7.91 26.03 -19.56
N TRP A 208 7.06 25.30 -18.84
CA TRP A 208 6.97 23.83 -18.93
C TRP A 208 6.12 23.37 -20.12
N LEU A 209 5.41 24.29 -20.76
CA LEU A 209 4.65 24.08 -21.99
C LEU A 209 5.06 25.11 -23.04
N SER A 210 5.24 24.66 -24.29
CA SER A 210 5.51 25.56 -25.42
C SER A 210 4.30 26.42 -25.76
N PRO A 211 4.48 27.64 -26.34
CA PRO A 211 3.38 28.44 -26.82
C PRO A 211 2.48 27.67 -27.81
N GLY A 212 1.17 27.67 -27.55
CA GLY A 212 0.19 26.95 -28.38
C GLY A 212 0.12 25.45 -28.18
N GLU A 213 0.97 24.88 -27.32
CA GLU A 213 0.90 23.46 -26.97
C GLU A 213 -0.34 23.18 -26.12
N PRO A 214 -1.16 22.13 -26.43
CA PRO A 214 -2.24 21.70 -25.56
C PRO A 214 -1.72 21.27 -24.20
N PHE A 215 -2.49 21.57 -23.13
CA PHE A 215 -2.15 21.17 -21.78
C PHE A 215 -2.08 19.64 -21.66
N ASN A 216 -1.01 19.16 -21.05
CA ASN A 216 -0.81 17.77 -20.66
C ASN A 216 -0.08 17.77 -19.32
N PHE A 217 -0.78 17.33 -18.26
CA PHE A 217 -0.28 17.42 -16.90
C PHE A 217 0.99 16.59 -16.70
N ALA A 218 0.96 15.31 -17.01
CA ALA A 218 2.11 14.43 -16.85
C ALA A 218 3.35 14.98 -17.56
N LYS A 219 3.20 15.48 -18.81
CA LYS A 219 4.30 16.09 -19.56
C LYS A 219 4.83 17.36 -18.89
N ALA A 220 3.94 18.22 -18.42
CA ALA A 220 4.30 19.52 -17.86
C ALA A 220 4.99 19.37 -16.49
N TYR A 221 4.44 18.53 -15.61
CA TYR A 221 4.86 18.46 -14.21
C TYR A 221 5.88 17.36 -13.88
N THR A 222 6.09 16.39 -14.77
CA THR A 222 7.09 15.33 -14.57
C THR A 222 8.51 15.89 -14.55
N LEU A 223 9.33 15.46 -13.58
CA LEU A 223 10.77 15.69 -13.60
C LEU A 223 11.39 15.07 -14.87
N PRO A 224 12.34 15.75 -15.54
CA PRO A 224 13.01 15.18 -16.71
C PRO A 224 13.69 13.84 -16.38
N ALA A 225 13.62 12.89 -17.35
CA ALA A 225 14.35 11.62 -17.26
C ALA A 225 15.86 11.85 -16.94
N PRO A 226 16.55 10.92 -16.21
CA PRO A 226 16.27 9.47 -16.12
C PRO A 226 15.57 9.01 -14.83
N ARG A 227 15.15 9.90 -13.94
CA ARG A 227 14.70 9.53 -12.58
C ARG A 227 13.43 8.69 -12.51
N GLN A 228 12.65 8.57 -13.58
CA GLN A 228 11.35 7.90 -13.57
C GLN A 228 11.24 6.63 -14.45
N THR A 229 12.30 6.21 -15.11
CA THR A 229 12.25 5.07 -16.05
C THR A 229 11.67 3.81 -15.41
N ASN A 230 12.11 3.48 -14.20
CA ASN A 230 11.65 2.30 -13.47
C ASN A 230 10.17 2.38 -13.05
N SER A 231 9.71 3.56 -12.68
CA SER A 231 8.31 3.80 -12.30
C SER A 231 7.37 3.65 -13.49
N VAL A 232 7.74 4.22 -14.64
CA VAL A 232 6.98 4.05 -15.90
C VAL A 232 6.92 2.59 -16.33
N THR A 233 7.98 1.81 -16.13
CA THR A 233 7.99 0.38 -16.47
C THR A 233 7.04 -0.41 -15.59
N ARG A 234 7.00 -0.17 -14.28
CA ARG A 234 6.07 -0.81 -13.34
C ARG A 234 4.63 -0.40 -13.62
N TRP A 235 4.38 0.89 -13.86
CA TRP A 235 3.07 1.38 -14.27
C TRP A 235 2.56 0.70 -15.55
N ARG A 236 3.41 0.58 -16.59
CA ARG A 236 3.08 -0.13 -17.83
C ARG A 236 2.82 -1.61 -17.58
N ARG A 237 3.62 -2.25 -16.73
CA ARG A 237 3.45 -3.66 -16.39
C ARG A 237 2.10 -3.93 -15.73
N LEU A 238 1.69 -3.11 -14.74
CA LEU A 238 0.39 -3.25 -14.11
C LEU A 238 -0.76 -3.07 -15.12
N ASN A 239 -0.71 -2.04 -15.96
CA ASN A 239 -1.73 -1.86 -16.99
C ASN A 239 -1.75 -3.05 -17.98
N GLN A 240 -0.59 -3.56 -18.41
CA GLN A 240 -0.50 -4.76 -19.25
C GLN A 240 -1.16 -5.99 -18.59
N LEU A 241 -0.94 -6.20 -17.29
CA LEU A 241 -1.55 -7.30 -16.55
C LEU A 241 -3.07 -7.15 -16.43
N LEU A 242 -3.58 -5.93 -16.40
CA LEU A 242 -5.01 -5.62 -16.35
C LEU A 242 -5.70 -5.75 -17.73
N GLU A 243 -4.97 -5.65 -18.83
CA GLU A 243 -5.52 -5.67 -20.21
C GLU A 243 -6.05 -7.02 -20.67
N GLY A 244 -5.99 -8.07 -19.86
CA GLY A 244 -6.32 -9.45 -20.25
C GLY A 244 -7.78 -9.74 -20.66
N GLY A 245 -8.67 -8.74 -20.62
CA GLY A 245 -10.06 -8.83 -21.14
C GLY A 245 -11.07 -9.62 -20.28
N GLU A 246 -10.61 -10.50 -19.39
CA GLU A 246 -11.44 -11.26 -18.46
C GLU A 246 -11.57 -10.53 -17.12
N PRO A 247 -12.71 -10.64 -16.42
CA PRO A 247 -12.87 -10.07 -15.08
C PRO A 247 -11.82 -10.60 -14.12
N GLN A 248 -11.13 -9.67 -13.42
CA GLN A 248 -10.06 -10.00 -12.51
C GLN A 248 -10.58 -10.62 -11.21
N SER A 249 -10.05 -11.77 -10.82
CA SER A 249 -10.36 -12.36 -9.52
C SER A 249 -9.47 -11.76 -8.41
N ILE A 250 -9.93 -11.84 -7.15
CA ILE A 250 -9.14 -11.40 -5.98
C ILE A 250 -7.78 -12.11 -5.94
N SER A 251 -7.72 -13.42 -6.21
CA SER A 251 -6.47 -14.17 -6.29
C SER A 251 -5.61 -13.76 -7.51
N GLY A 252 -6.26 -13.38 -8.63
CA GLY A 252 -5.58 -12.83 -9.80
C GLY A 252 -4.86 -11.51 -9.48
N ILE A 253 -5.57 -10.61 -8.81
CA ILE A 253 -5.00 -9.32 -8.36
C ILE A 253 -3.84 -9.55 -7.37
N ARG A 254 -3.92 -10.51 -6.44
CA ARG A 254 -2.79 -10.88 -5.57
C ARG A 254 -1.55 -11.32 -6.35
N ARG A 255 -1.75 -12.09 -7.45
CA ARG A 255 -0.63 -12.46 -8.33
C ARG A 255 0.00 -11.26 -9.01
N MET A 256 -0.81 -10.28 -9.46
CA MET A 256 -0.27 -9.04 -10.03
C MET A 256 0.57 -8.25 -9.01
N MET A 257 0.13 -8.19 -7.75
CA MET A 257 0.89 -7.52 -6.67
C MET A 257 2.16 -8.28 -6.26
N ARG A 258 2.33 -9.53 -6.70
CA ARG A 258 3.54 -10.36 -6.51
C ARG A 258 4.44 -10.44 -7.75
N ASP A 259 4.11 -9.71 -8.82
CA ASP A 259 4.79 -9.81 -10.11
C ASP A 259 6.26 -9.35 -10.04
N HIS A 260 7.15 -10.19 -10.60
CA HIS A 260 8.58 -9.91 -10.78
C HIS A 260 8.97 -10.00 -12.27
N TYR A 261 8.03 -9.73 -13.18
CA TYR A 261 8.20 -9.82 -14.64
C TYR A 261 8.54 -11.26 -15.12
N GLU A 262 8.03 -12.31 -14.45
CA GLU A 262 8.41 -13.70 -14.67
C GLU A 262 8.22 -14.18 -16.12
N ASP A 263 7.22 -13.65 -16.82
CA ASP A 263 6.87 -13.95 -18.20
C ASP A 263 7.45 -12.97 -19.24
N SER A 264 8.38 -12.12 -18.84
CA SER A 264 8.92 -11.05 -19.67
C SER A 264 10.45 -11.08 -19.77
N LEU A 265 11.01 -10.27 -20.71
CA LEU A 265 12.45 -10.06 -20.85
C LEU A 265 13.07 -9.33 -19.64
N LEU A 266 12.25 -8.77 -18.75
CA LEU A 266 12.70 -8.05 -17.57
C LEU A 266 12.80 -8.95 -16.33
N LYS A 267 12.51 -10.24 -16.46
CA LYS A 267 12.67 -11.20 -15.37
C LYS A 267 14.07 -11.11 -14.75
N PRO A 268 14.19 -10.92 -13.42
CA PRO A 268 15.47 -10.88 -12.73
C PRO A 268 16.28 -12.17 -12.98
N ARG A 269 17.56 -12.03 -13.35
CA ARG A 269 18.38 -13.15 -13.80
C ARG A 269 18.65 -14.21 -12.73
N PHE A 270 18.77 -13.81 -11.49
CA PHE A 270 19.08 -14.70 -10.36
C PHE A 270 18.00 -14.65 -9.28
N GLY A 271 16.74 -14.50 -9.71
CA GLY A 271 15.60 -14.31 -8.82
C GLY A 271 15.40 -12.87 -8.37
N ALA A 272 14.23 -12.60 -7.78
CA ALA A 272 13.80 -11.24 -7.41
C ALA A 272 14.75 -10.55 -6.42
N ALA A 273 15.35 -11.31 -5.49
CA ALA A 273 16.28 -10.79 -4.49
C ALA A 273 17.65 -10.34 -5.05
N TYR A 274 17.94 -10.66 -6.30
CA TYR A 274 19.17 -10.26 -7.01
C TYR A 274 18.89 -9.40 -8.24
N GLY A 275 17.64 -9.00 -8.43
CA GLY A 275 17.23 -8.20 -9.57
C GLY A 275 17.98 -6.86 -9.61
N THR A 276 18.49 -6.50 -10.79
CA THR A 276 19.06 -5.18 -11.04
C THR A 276 18.00 -4.15 -11.38
N PHE A 277 16.72 -4.52 -11.26
CA PHE A 277 15.59 -3.82 -11.80
C PHE A 277 14.39 -3.86 -10.84
N PRO A 278 13.77 -2.72 -10.49
CA PRO A 278 12.61 -2.69 -9.62
C PRO A 278 11.39 -3.40 -10.22
N THR A 279 10.79 -4.29 -9.44
CA THR A 279 9.60 -5.08 -9.79
C THR A 279 8.36 -4.58 -9.03
N ILE A 280 7.16 -5.07 -9.36
CA ILE A 280 5.92 -4.72 -8.63
C ILE A 280 6.01 -5.17 -7.16
N CYS A 281 6.40 -6.42 -6.91
CA CYS A 281 6.82 -6.84 -5.58
C CYS A 281 8.31 -6.51 -5.43
N MET A 282 8.60 -5.38 -4.79
CA MET A 282 9.93 -4.78 -4.73
C MET A 282 10.82 -5.46 -3.70
N HIS A 283 12.02 -5.85 -4.12
CA HIS A 283 13.05 -6.38 -3.24
C HIS A 283 14.22 -5.41 -3.09
N ALA A 284 14.59 -5.09 -1.87
CA ALA A 284 15.75 -4.24 -1.60
C ALA A 284 17.06 -5.02 -1.79
N MET A 285 18.01 -4.37 -2.46
CA MET A 285 19.36 -4.88 -2.71
C MET A 285 20.40 -4.18 -1.82
N THR A 286 20.09 -3.00 -1.35
CA THR A 286 20.96 -2.11 -0.56
C THR A 286 20.12 -1.32 0.43
N TRP A 287 20.76 -0.71 1.43
CA TRP A 287 20.08 0.08 2.46
C TRP A 287 19.38 1.34 1.96
N ASP A 288 19.84 1.90 0.85
CA ASP A 288 19.22 3.06 0.21
C ASP A 288 18.09 2.70 -0.74
N ALA A 289 17.82 1.40 -0.92
CA ALA A 289 16.68 0.89 -1.66
C ALA A 289 15.42 0.79 -0.78
N CYS A 290 14.28 0.72 -1.44
CA CYS A 290 13.02 0.36 -0.82
C CYS A 290 12.68 -1.09 -1.12
N GLN A 291 11.85 -1.69 -0.26
CA GLN A 291 11.19 -2.96 -0.55
C GLN A 291 9.71 -2.85 -0.23
N THR A 292 8.90 -3.75 -0.77
CA THR A 292 7.50 -3.85 -0.39
C THR A 292 7.39 -4.30 1.08
N THR A 293 6.83 -3.45 1.92
CA THR A 293 6.69 -3.67 3.37
C THR A 293 5.27 -4.08 3.77
N ALA A 294 4.30 -3.86 2.89
CA ALA A 294 2.92 -4.30 3.07
C ALA A 294 2.19 -4.31 1.73
N SER A 295 1.20 -5.19 1.61
CA SER A 295 0.28 -5.20 0.49
C SER A 295 -1.16 -5.37 0.98
N MET A 296 -2.08 -4.57 0.44
CA MET A 296 -3.49 -4.59 0.83
C MET A 296 -4.38 -4.65 -0.41
N GLN A 297 -5.43 -5.48 -0.33
CA GLN A 297 -6.56 -5.44 -1.25
C GLN A 297 -7.80 -4.99 -0.47
N VAL A 298 -8.64 -4.17 -1.09
CA VAL A 298 -9.97 -3.79 -0.57
C VAL A 298 -11.00 -4.06 -1.65
N PHE A 299 -12.09 -4.70 -1.26
CA PHE A 299 -13.28 -4.94 -2.08
C PHE A 299 -14.53 -4.88 -1.20
N TYR A 300 -15.73 -4.99 -1.78
CA TYR A 300 -16.96 -4.79 -1.01
C TYR A 300 -17.82 -6.04 -1.03
N HIS A 301 -18.37 -6.35 0.14
CA HIS A 301 -19.41 -7.35 0.34
C HIS A 301 -20.75 -6.62 0.57
N ASP A 302 -21.80 -7.05 -0.07
CA ASP A 302 -23.10 -6.34 -0.09
C ASP A 302 -23.69 -6.01 1.30
N ILE A 303 -23.44 -6.88 2.30
CA ILE A 303 -23.96 -6.70 3.66
C ILE A 303 -22.87 -6.22 4.64
N LEU A 304 -21.65 -6.75 4.53
CA LEU A 304 -20.56 -6.42 5.46
C LEU A 304 -19.90 -5.09 5.16
N GLY A 305 -20.12 -4.52 3.96
CA GLY A 305 -19.39 -3.36 3.49
C GLY A 305 -17.95 -3.68 3.09
N PRO A 306 -16.99 -2.82 3.41
CA PRO A 306 -15.60 -3.01 2.98
C PRO A 306 -14.94 -4.22 3.66
N VAL A 307 -14.25 -5.02 2.86
CA VAL A 307 -13.46 -6.17 3.28
C VAL A 307 -12.04 -6.00 2.78
N ALA A 308 -11.07 -6.22 3.64
CA ALA A 308 -9.67 -6.18 3.25
C ALA A 308 -9.01 -7.56 3.26
N ARG A 309 -7.97 -7.69 2.45
CA ARG A 309 -6.97 -8.77 2.52
C ARG A 309 -5.61 -8.10 2.64
N HIS A 310 -4.83 -8.45 3.66
CA HIS A 310 -3.57 -7.77 3.96
C HIS A 310 -2.42 -8.76 4.10
N ALA A 311 -1.33 -8.50 3.40
CA ALA A 311 -0.05 -9.20 3.54
C ALA A 311 0.98 -8.28 4.17
N MET A 312 1.64 -8.76 5.21
CA MET A 312 2.68 -8.04 5.95
C MET A 312 4.05 -8.37 5.36
N SER A 313 4.93 -7.37 5.23
CA SER A 313 6.23 -7.46 4.59
C SER A 313 6.11 -7.83 3.09
N LEU A 314 7.08 -8.50 2.50
CA LEU A 314 7.13 -8.88 1.09
C LEU A 314 5.97 -9.82 0.71
N PRO A 315 5.02 -9.43 -0.16
CA PRO A 315 3.84 -10.24 -0.45
C PRO A 315 4.19 -11.59 -1.12
N CYS A 316 5.32 -11.71 -1.83
CA CYS A 316 5.75 -12.97 -2.41
C CYS A 316 6.29 -13.99 -1.39
N CYS A 317 6.60 -13.56 -0.17
CA CYS A 317 7.02 -14.40 0.96
C CYS A 317 6.02 -14.36 2.13
N SER A 318 4.85 -13.76 1.92
CA SER A 318 3.82 -13.55 2.93
C SER A 318 2.48 -14.16 2.51
N VAL A 319 1.48 -14.03 3.37
CA VAL A 319 0.12 -14.54 3.20
C VAL A 319 -0.87 -13.38 3.32
N TYR A 320 -1.82 -13.28 2.38
CA TYR A 320 -2.92 -12.31 2.49
C TYR A 320 -3.98 -12.79 3.48
N LEU A 321 -4.12 -12.08 4.57
CA LEU A 321 -5.03 -12.38 5.67
C LEU A 321 -6.35 -11.62 5.51
N PRO A 322 -7.50 -12.22 5.82
CA PRO A 322 -8.77 -11.52 5.89
C PRO A 322 -8.74 -10.52 7.04
N VAL A 323 -9.21 -9.30 6.76
CA VAL A 323 -9.33 -8.21 7.74
C VAL A 323 -10.68 -7.54 7.57
N TYR A 324 -11.36 -7.29 8.69
CA TYR A 324 -12.71 -6.71 8.74
C TYR A 324 -12.75 -5.50 9.69
N LEU A 325 -13.61 -4.54 9.39
CA LEU A 325 -13.75 -3.30 10.16
C LEU A 325 -14.73 -3.51 11.35
N THR A 326 -14.37 -4.38 12.26
CA THR A 326 -15.21 -4.71 13.42
C THR A 326 -14.92 -3.88 14.66
N GLY A 327 -13.94 -2.99 14.60
CA GLY A 327 -13.45 -2.26 15.76
C GLY A 327 -12.36 -2.97 16.56
N TRP A 328 -11.84 -4.08 16.05
CA TRP A 328 -10.81 -4.91 16.72
C TRP A 328 -9.84 -5.53 15.70
N LEU A 329 -8.60 -5.73 16.10
CA LEU A 329 -7.57 -6.44 15.35
C LEU A 329 -6.82 -7.41 16.28
N PRO A 330 -6.27 -8.54 15.77
CA PRO A 330 -5.31 -9.36 16.50
C PRO A 330 -4.07 -8.53 16.87
N ALA A 331 -3.66 -8.57 18.14
CA ALA A 331 -2.55 -7.76 18.65
C ALA A 331 -1.23 -7.95 17.88
N CYS A 332 -0.99 -9.15 17.34
CA CYS A 332 0.20 -9.41 16.52
C CYS A 332 0.20 -8.67 15.18
N MET A 333 -0.96 -8.25 14.67
CA MET A 333 -1.09 -7.46 13.44
C MET A 333 -0.88 -5.95 13.70
N GLU A 334 -1.13 -5.49 14.93
CA GLU A 334 -0.92 -4.11 15.37
C GLU A 334 0.51 -3.88 15.88
N ALA A 335 1.22 -4.95 16.27
CA ALA A 335 2.59 -4.87 16.73
C ALA A 335 3.58 -4.64 15.58
N GLY A 336 4.57 -3.80 15.78
CA GLY A 336 5.66 -3.53 14.84
C GLY A 336 6.27 -2.16 15.07
N GLY A 337 7.49 -2.13 15.56
CA GLY A 337 8.30 -0.94 15.80
C GLY A 337 9.60 -0.95 15.00
N GLU A 338 10.58 -0.18 15.48
CA GLU A 338 11.90 -0.02 14.84
C GLU A 338 12.76 -1.28 14.91
N GLN A 339 12.58 -2.09 15.95
CA GLN A 339 13.38 -3.27 16.25
C GLN A 339 12.55 -4.55 16.13
N PHE A 340 13.22 -5.66 15.90
CA PHE A 340 12.60 -6.96 15.80
C PHE A 340 11.79 -7.28 17.08
N GLU A 341 10.54 -7.66 16.87
CA GLU A 341 9.62 -8.12 17.91
C GLU A 341 9.03 -9.47 17.52
N ALA A 342 9.29 -10.52 18.30
CA ALA A 342 8.79 -11.86 18.04
C ALA A 342 7.25 -11.98 18.14
N THR A 343 6.58 -11.00 18.75
CA THR A 343 5.12 -10.89 18.84
C THR A 343 4.49 -10.23 17.62
N SER A 344 5.28 -9.51 16.82
CA SER A 344 4.84 -8.82 15.61
C SER A 344 4.77 -9.77 14.42
N LEU A 345 3.59 -9.90 13.82
CA LEU A 345 3.42 -10.69 12.61
C LEU A 345 4.20 -10.09 11.43
N TRP A 346 4.30 -8.75 11.38
CA TRP A 346 5.13 -8.07 10.39
C TRP A 346 6.59 -8.49 10.48
N TRP A 347 7.18 -8.47 11.68
CA TRP A 347 8.57 -8.88 11.90
C TRP A 347 8.82 -10.36 11.65
N LEU A 348 7.85 -11.22 11.90
CA LEU A 348 7.97 -12.65 11.60
C LEU A 348 8.03 -12.91 10.09
N PHE A 349 7.19 -12.22 9.30
CA PHE A 349 7.26 -12.31 7.84
C PHE A 349 8.49 -11.63 7.26
N GLU A 350 8.92 -10.52 7.81
CA GLU A 350 10.16 -9.85 7.42
C GLU A 350 11.37 -10.76 7.64
N ARG A 351 11.43 -11.43 8.79
CA ARG A 351 12.49 -12.41 9.08
C ARG A 351 12.49 -13.58 8.09
N LEU A 352 11.33 -14.11 7.76
CA LEU A 352 11.20 -15.14 6.73
C LEU A 352 11.68 -14.63 5.38
N ALA A 353 11.25 -13.45 4.96
CA ALA A 353 11.61 -12.85 3.69
C ALA A 353 13.12 -12.61 3.58
N MET A 354 13.76 -12.13 4.64
CA MET A 354 15.22 -11.95 4.69
C MET A 354 15.96 -13.28 4.63
N ALA A 355 15.52 -14.32 5.34
CA ALA A 355 16.11 -15.65 5.27
C ALA A 355 15.97 -16.25 3.85
N VAL A 356 14.78 -16.16 3.24
CA VAL A 356 14.54 -16.61 1.85
C VAL A 356 15.43 -15.86 0.87
N SER A 357 15.70 -14.58 1.10
CA SER A 357 16.52 -13.76 0.20
C SER A 357 18.01 -14.16 0.17
N ALA A 358 18.48 -14.98 1.11
CA ALA A 358 19.83 -15.53 1.08
C ALA A 358 20.07 -16.41 -0.17
N ASP A 359 19.05 -17.19 -0.57
CA ASP A 359 19.01 -17.95 -1.84
C ASP A 359 17.56 -18.02 -2.34
N TYR A 360 17.11 -16.92 -2.96
CA TYR A 360 15.71 -16.74 -3.33
C TYR A 360 15.19 -17.81 -4.31
N GLU A 361 15.96 -18.16 -5.33
CA GLU A 361 15.55 -19.16 -6.34
C GLU A 361 15.35 -20.55 -5.73
N ARG A 362 16.09 -20.86 -4.68
CA ARG A 362 16.01 -22.15 -3.97
C ARG A 362 14.85 -22.18 -2.98
N PHE A 363 14.66 -21.14 -2.18
CA PHE A 363 13.74 -21.16 -1.05
C PHE A 363 12.35 -20.60 -1.36
N ALA A 364 12.24 -19.56 -2.20
CA ALA A 364 10.97 -18.90 -2.48
C ALA A 364 9.90 -19.83 -3.08
N PRO A 365 10.21 -20.76 -4.02
CA PRO A 365 9.18 -21.61 -4.63
C PRO A 365 8.39 -22.48 -3.66
N ALA A 366 9.02 -22.98 -2.60
CA ALA A 366 8.34 -23.78 -1.57
C ALA A 366 7.45 -22.88 -0.69
N VAL A 367 7.97 -21.73 -0.26
CA VAL A 367 7.22 -20.75 0.53
C VAL A 367 6.00 -20.25 -0.23
N GLN A 368 6.16 -19.88 -1.49
CA GLN A 368 5.09 -19.36 -2.35
C GLN A 368 3.98 -20.38 -2.61
N ARG A 369 4.34 -21.65 -2.87
CA ARG A 369 3.34 -22.70 -3.05
C ARG A 369 2.52 -22.92 -1.80
N GLU A 370 3.14 -23.08 -0.64
CA GLU A 370 2.44 -23.30 0.62
C GLU A 370 1.69 -22.04 1.10
N ALA A 371 2.17 -20.85 0.79
CA ALA A 371 1.43 -19.60 1.02
C ALA A 371 0.13 -19.57 0.19
N ALA A 372 0.18 -19.95 -1.09
CA ALA A 372 -1.01 -20.04 -1.94
C ALA A 372 -2.02 -21.07 -1.41
N GLU A 373 -1.57 -22.25 -0.96
CA GLU A 373 -2.43 -23.27 -0.35
C GLU A 373 -3.09 -22.77 0.95
N LEU A 374 -2.35 -22.02 1.77
CA LEU A 374 -2.88 -21.40 2.98
C LEU A 374 -3.91 -20.31 2.64
N GLU A 375 -3.62 -19.45 1.67
CA GLU A 375 -4.57 -18.41 1.22
C GLU A 375 -5.87 -19.01 0.68
N GLU A 376 -5.80 -20.06 -0.13
CA GLU A 376 -7.01 -20.75 -0.61
C GLU A 376 -7.85 -21.33 0.53
N ARG A 377 -7.21 -21.84 1.58
CA ARG A 377 -7.91 -22.30 2.78
C ARG A 377 -8.53 -21.14 3.54
N LEU A 378 -7.77 -20.08 3.81
CA LEU A 378 -8.24 -18.89 4.50
C LEU A 378 -9.38 -18.19 3.73
N ASP A 379 -9.34 -18.14 2.40
CA ASP A 379 -10.43 -17.60 1.58
C ASP A 379 -11.72 -18.42 1.69
N ARG A 380 -11.62 -19.75 1.78
CA ARG A 380 -12.81 -20.61 2.03
C ARG A 380 -13.36 -20.41 3.44
N GLU A 381 -12.51 -20.34 4.45
CA GLU A 381 -12.91 -20.09 5.85
C GLU A 381 -13.51 -18.68 6.00
N ALA A 382 -12.89 -17.68 5.39
CA ALA A 382 -13.38 -16.31 5.36
C ALA A 382 -14.78 -16.21 4.72
N LYS A 383 -14.97 -16.84 3.56
CA LYS A 383 -16.28 -16.86 2.89
C LYS A 383 -17.38 -17.48 3.77
N GLN A 384 -17.06 -18.52 4.57
CA GLN A 384 -18.01 -19.10 5.51
C GLN A 384 -18.33 -18.15 6.68
N ALA A 385 -17.29 -17.51 7.24
CA ALA A 385 -17.45 -16.53 8.31
C ALA A 385 -18.22 -15.29 7.83
N GLU A 386 -17.93 -14.80 6.62
CA GLU A 386 -18.63 -13.68 5.97
C GLU A 386 -20.13 -13.99 5.78
N ALA A 387 -20.46 -15.18 5.27
CA ALA A 387 -21.86 -15.61 5.12
C ALA A 387 -22.60 -15.72 6.47
N GLN A 388 -21.92 -16.26 7.50
CA GLN A 388 -22.49 -16.33 8.85
C GLN A 388 -22.69 -14.93 9.46
N ALA A 389 -21.70 -14.05 9.34
CA ALA A 389 -21.78 -12.69 9.84
C ALA A 389 -22.87 -11.88 9.13
N ALA A 390 -23.01 -12.02 7.81
CA ALA A 390 -24.06 -11.39 7.04
C ALA A 390 -25.45 -11.80 7.52
N ALA A 391 -25.70 -13.12 7.72
CA ALA A 391 -26.96 -13.63 8.23
C ALA A 391 -27.29 -13.11 9.64
N LEU A 392 -26.27 -12.91 10.50
CA LEU A 392 -26.43 -12.33 11.84
C LEU A 392 -26.77 -10.84 11.76
N LEU A 393 -26.16 -10.08 10.84
CA LEU A 393 -26.48 -8.68 10.61
C LEU A 393 -27.91 -8.47 10.13
N GLU A 394 -28.43 -9.33 9.23
CA GLU A 394 -29.82 -9.32 8.79
C GLU A 394 -30.81 -9.59 9.93
N GLN A 395 -30.39 -10.29 10.99
CA GLN A 395 -31.16 -10.54 12.21
C GLN A 395 -31.01 -9.43 13.26
N GLY A 396 -30.18 -8.40 13.00
CA GLY A 396 -29.88 -7.32 13.94
C GLY A 396 -28.82 -7.66 15.00
N GLU A 397 -28.14 -8.80 14.88
CA GLU A 397 -27.18 -9.34 15.84
C GLU A 397 -25.73 -8.88 15.55
N ALA A 398 -25.53 -7.55 15.44
CA ALA A 398 -24.25 -6.95 15.04
C ALA A 398 -23.07 -7.39 15.93
N GLY A 399 -23.26 -7.53 17.24
CA GLY A 399 -22.21 -7.97 18.16
C GLY A 399 -21.79 -9.44 17.92
N GLN A 400 -22.73 -10.32 17.57
CA GLN A 400 -22.42 -11.70 17.23
C GLN A 400 -21.73 -11.81 15.86
N ALA A 401 -22.15 -10.99 14.88
CA ALA A 401 -21.51 -10.89 13.58
C ALA A 401 -20.04 -10.45 13.73
N ALA A 402 -19.78 -9.40 14.48
CA ALA A 402 -18.41 -8.95 14.79
C ALA A 402 -17.60 -10.05 15.47
N ALA A 403 -18.15 -10.77 16.43
CA ALA A 403 -17.47 -11.86 17.10
C ALA A 403 -17.10 -13.03 16.15
N VAL A 404 -17.91 -13.32 15.13
CA VAL A 404 -17.58 -14.30 14.08
C VAL A 404 -16.38 -13.84 13.26
N LEU A 405 -16.38 -12.60 12.79
CA LEU A 405 -15.32 -12.02 11.99
C LEU A 405 -14.01 -11.87 12.79
N ASN A 406 -14.10 -11.47 14.06
CA ASN A 406 -12.93 -11.39 14.96
C ASN A 406 -12.26 -12.77 15.16
N ARG A 407 -13.05 -13.83 15.36
CA ARG A 407 -12.51 -15.19 15.43
C ARG A 407 -11.84 -15.62 14.12
N MET A 408 -12.40 -15.22 12.98
CA MET A 408 -11.77 -15.48 11.69
C MET A 408 -10.41 -14.78 11.56
N MET A 409 -10.33 -13.50 11.93
CA MET A 409 -9.06 -12.74 11.93
C MET A 409 -8.03 -13.37 12.87
N GLU A 410 -8.42 -13.74 14.09
CA GLU A 410 -7.53 -14.39 15.08
C GLU A 410 -7.00 -15.71 14.54
N SER A 411 -7.88 -16.59 14.05
CA SER A 411 -7.50 -17.87 13.46
C SER A 411 -6.55 -17.71 12.29
N ALA A 412 -6.80 -16.75 11.40
CA ALA A 412 -5.94 -16.45 10.27
C ALA A 412 -4.57 -15.96 10.71
N ALA A 413 -4.51 -15.07 11.70
CA ALA A 413 -3.26 -14.56 12.26
C ALA A 413 -2.39 -15.66 12.90
N GLU A 414 -2.99 -16.56 13.67
CA GLU A 414 -2.29 -17.71 14.27
C GLU A 414 -1.79 -18.70 13.20
N GLN A 415 -2.59 -19.00 12.16
CA GLN A 415 -2.15 -19.84 11.04
C GLN A 415 -0.98 -19.19 10.28
N ALA A 416 -1.03 -17.87 10.06
CA ALA A 416 0.04 -17.12 9.40
C ALA A 416 1.33 -17.07 10.23
N LYS A 417 1.21 -16.89 11.54
CA LYS A 417 2.33 -16.94 12.49
C LYS A 417 3.02 -18.30 12.47
N ALA A 418 2.24 -19.38 12.56
CA ALA A 418 2.76 -20.74 12.48
C ALA A 418 3.42 -21.02 11.13
N PHE A 419 2.86 -20.51 10.03
CA PHE A 419 3.44 -20.57 8.68
C PHE A 419 4.80 -19.87 8.63
N ALA A 420 4.88 -18.59 9.05
CA ALA A 420 6.10 -17.80 9.02
C ALA A 420 7.23 -18.46 9.86
N GLN A 421 6.91 -18.91 11.05
CA GLN A 421 7.87 -19.57 11.95
C GLN A 421 8.37 -20.90 11.37
N ARG A 422 7.47 -21.76 10.90
CA ARG A 422 7.84 -23.07 10.32
C ARG A 422 8.76 -22.93 9.11
N HIS A 423 8.42 -22.02 8.19
CA HIS A 423 9.23 -21.79 7.00
C HIS A 423 10.57 -21.14 7.32
N PHE A 424 10.60 -20.20 8.24
CA PHE A 424 11.85 -19.62 8.73
C PHE A 424 12.78 -20.69 9.29
N GLU A 425 12.31 -21.55 10.21
CA GLU A 425 13.11 -22.63 10.78
C GLU A 425 13.60 -23.64 9.73
N ALA A 426 12.77 -23.95 8.73
CA ALA A 426 13.15 -24.83 7.63
C ALA A 426 14.27 -24.23 6.77
N VAL A 427 14.18 -22.94 6.43
CA VAL A 427 15.21 -22.21 5.67
C VAL A 427 16.50 -22.11 6.50
N ARG A 428 16.40 -21.66 7.74
CA ARG A 428 17.53 -21.53 8.68
C ARG A 428 18.29 -22.86 8.81
N GLY A 429 17.58 -23.95 9.07
CA GLY A 429 18.23 -25.27 9.22
C GLY A 429 18.88 -25.77 7.93
N GLN A 430 18.49 -25.30 6.75
CA GLN A 430 19.19 -25.60 5.50
C GLN A 430 20.44 -24.74 5.33
N LEU A 431 20.35 -23.43 5.64
CA LEU A 431 21.50 -22.52 5.60
C LEU A 431 22.60 -22.99 6.58
N GLU A 432 22.25 -23.40 7.79
CA GLU A 432 23.20 -23.95 8.79
C GLU A 432 23.92 -25.22 8.30
N ARG A 433 23.20 -26.12 7.62
CA ARG A 433 23.79 -27.36 7.07
C ARG A 433 24.76 -27.12 5.94
N ASP A 434 24.51 -26.10 5.14
CA ASP A 434 25.34 -25.81 3.96
C ASP A 434 26.66 -25.11 4.33
N GLY A 435 26.83 -24.62 5.56
CA GLY A 435 28.07 -24.03 6.10
C GLY A 435 28.45 -22.66 5.54
N ASP A 436 27.85 -22.21 4.45
CA ASP A 436 27.89 -20.81 3.96
C ASP A 436 26.52 -20.17 4.14
N VAL A 437 26.31 -19.70 5.34
CA VAL A 437 25.01 -19.46 5.91
C VAL A 437 24.20 -18.37 5.17
N LEU A 438 24.83 -17.37 4.58
CA LEU A 438 24.12 -16.22 4.01
C LEU A 438 24.46 -15.95 2.53
N GLY A 439 25.28 -16.83 1.92
CA GLY A 439 25.63 -16.76 0.51
C GLY A 439 26.16 -15.40 0.06
N PRO A 440 25.93 -15.02 -1.20
CA PRO A 440 26.41 -13.77 -1.78
C PRO A 440 25.83 -12.49 -1.13
N ARG A 441 24.75 -12.61 -0.36
CA ARG A 441 24.12 -11.48 0.35
C ARG A 441 24.56 -11.35 1.81
N ARG A 442 25.55 -12.11 2.25
CA ARG A 442 26.01 -12.17 3.65
C ARG A 442 26.18 -10.80 4.29
N GLU A 443 27.00 -9.94 3.71
CA GLU A 443 27.31 -8.63 4.26
C GLU A 443 26.04 -7.78 4.45
N PHE A 444 25.16 -7.79 3.47
CA PHE A 444 23.88 -7.08 3.53
C PHE A 444 22.97 -7.63 4.63
N LEU A 445 22.82 -8.94 4.74
CA LEU A 445 21.95 -9.59 5.73
C LEU A 445 22.49 -9.47 7.16
N GLU A 446 23.81 -9.58 7.35
CA GLU A 446 24.46 -9.36 8.64
C GLU A 446 24.30 -7.91 9.13
N ASP A 447 24.44 -6.93 8.21
CA ASP A 447 24.21 -5.53 8.54
C ASP A 447 22.72 -5.26 8.86
N TYR A 448 21.80 -5.87 8.12
CA TYR A 448 20.37 -5.81 8.40
C TYR A 448 20.05 -6.34 9.80
N CYS A 449 20.54 -7.53 10.14
CA CYS A 449 20.35 -8.13 11.46
C CYS A 449 20.89 -7.25 12.59
N ARG A 450 22.07 -6.69 12.41
CA ARG A 450 22.69 -5.81 13.41
C ARG A 450 21.86 -4.55 13.67
N ARG A 451 21.26 -3.95 12.61
CA ARG A 451 20.46 -2.72 12.73
C ARG A 451 19.08 -2.97 13.32
N THR A 452 18.48 -4.10 13.03
CA THR A 452 17.11 -4.41 13.44
C THR A 452 17.02 -5.27 14.71
N GLY A 453 18.15 -5.79 15.21
CA GLY A 453 18.17 -6.75 16.33
C GLY A 453 17.58 -8.12 15.95
N MET A 454 17.42 -8.41 14.66
CA MET A 454 16.90 -9.69 14.17
C MET A 454 18.03 -10.72 14.05
N GLU A 455 17.70 -12.00 14.26
CA GLU A 455 18.60 -13.13 14.04
C GLU A 455 18.07 -13.99 12.88
N LEU A 456 18.95 -14.30 11.91
CA LEU A 456 18.63 -15.18 10.77
C LEU A 456 19.21 -16.59 10.96
N VAL A 457 20.29 -16.73 11.71
CA VAL A 457 20.99 -17.99 12.03
C VAL A 457 21.51 -17.97 13.44
#